data_d15eec21a473874ec3cda85409ed23df
#
_entry.id   d15eec21a473874ec3cda85409ed23df
#
_cell.length_a   1.000
_cell.length_b   1.000
_cell.length_c   1.000
_cell.angle_alpha   90.00
_cell.angle_beta   90.00
_cell.angle_gamma   90.00
#
_symmetry.space_group_name_H-M   'P 1'
#
loop_
_entity.id
_entity.type
_entity.pdbx_description
1 polymer ?
#
loop_
_entity_poly.entity_id
_entity_poly.type
_entity_poly.pdbx_seq_one_letter_code
_entity_poly.pdbx_strand_id
1 'polypeptide(L)'
;LHSQSSQRVLEELAEAFNSWYGKRKSDTRANPPGYRKKNYYDQQGRRVHEEHPRSTVTWKQNGIKHDVKNNRVRLSKGANHKQHPKAWEYILVEYETRSSVTVENVQQVRSVYDKAKQRWELHLVCKHEIETPTAPGNETAGIDLGICNFAAVAYSTEEADLYPGNRLKQGGYYFPKEIAKCDDSGGEKATRLHAKWSERRTHFFHSLATHIVEQCIENGIGRINIGKLAGVREDNNGNGNSKNWGKYGNLDLHGWAFDRFSNILEYKAKVEGIEVVEVSERDTSNTCCVCGRKDESQRIERGLYVCEEHDDGDGDGDGDAFNADVNGAENIRLDINHTESNSESAPDLGGDRSTGWLAQPGVYLHDLSRGFQPRIEVVDCKP
;
A
#
# COMPACT_ATOMS: atom_id res chain seq x y z
N LEU A 1 5.97 -12.00 33.55
CA LEU A 1 5.31 -12.39 32.27
C LEU A 1 4.76 -13.80 32.37
N HIS A 2 3.68 -14.09 31.65
CA HIS A 2 3.18 -15.45 31.45
C HIS A 2 4.20 -16.23 30.61
N SER A 3 4.35 -17.56 30.85
CA SER A 3 5.36 -18.39 30.15
C SER A 3 5.27 -18.30 28.63
N GLN A 4 4.07 -18.29 28.06
CA GLN A 4 3.87 -18.15 26.63
C GLN A 4 4.22 -16.76 26.09
N SER A 5 4.07 -15.70 26.88
CA SER A 5 4.55 -14.38 26.49
C SER A 5 6.08 -14.32 26.40
N SER A 6 6.76 -15.07 27.29
CA SER A 6 8.23 -15.20 27.24
C SER A 6 8.67 -16.04 26.03
N GLN A 7 7.97 -17.12 25.71
CA GLN A 7 8.21 -17.93 24.52
C GLN A 7 8.02 -17.10 23.23
N ARG A 8 6.98 -16.25 23.17
CA ARG A 8 6.73 -15.40 21.99
C ARG A 8 7.88 -14.42 21.75
N VAL A 9 8.50 -13.86 22.79
CA VAL A 9 9.69 -13.01 22.64
C VAL A 9 10.86 -13.75 21.97
N LEU A 10 11.06 -15.02 22.34
CA LEU A 10 12.10 -15.84 21.71
C LEU A 10 11.78 -16.18 20.26
N GLU A 11 10.51 -16.47 19.96
CA GLU A 11 10.04 -16.70 18.58
C GLU A 11 10.21 -15.43 17.72
N GLU A 12 9.81 -14.26 18.22
CA GLU A 12 10.01 -12.98 17.51
C GLU A 12 11.50 -12.72 17.22
N LEU A 13 12.37 -13.08 18.15
CA LEU A 13 13.81 -12.97 17.93
C LEU A 13 14.28 -13.94 16.83
N ALA A 14 13.84 -15.20 16.86
CA ALA A 14 14.15 -16.18 15.84
C ALA A 14 13.64 -15.77 14.46
N GLU A 15 12.39 -15.28 14.37
CA GLU A 15 11.79 -14.75 13.15
C GLU A 15 12.62 -13.56 12.59
N ALA A 16 13.05 -12.65 13.46
CA ALA A 16 13.89 -11.51 13.06
C ALA A 16 15.26 -11.95 12.50
N PHE A 17 15.90 -12.94 13.12
CA PHE A 17 17.16 -13.50 12.59
C PHE A 17 16.95 -14.24 11.27
N ASN A 18 15.88 -15.02 11.13
CA ASN A 18 15.55 -15.72 9.88
C ASN A 18 15.31 -14.71 8.73
N SER A 19 14.58 -13.64 9.00
CA SER A 19 14.38 -12.55 8.04
C SER A 19 15.70 -11.88 7.65
N TRP A 20 16.58 -11.64 8.62
CA TRP A 20 17.89 -11.09 8.33
C TRP A 20 18.78 -12.02 7.49
N TYR A 21 18.81 -13.32 7.82
CA TYR A 21 19.52 -14.32 7.02
C TYR A 21 18.99 -14.40 5.59
N GLY A 22 17.66 -14.32 5.40
CA GLY A 22 17.05 -14.24 4.08
C GLY A 22 17.52 -13.01 3.31
N LYS A 23 17.39 -11.82 3.94
CA LYS A 23 17.77 -10.55 3.33
C LYS A 23 19.27 -10.44 3.02
N ARG A 24 20.13 -10.99 3.86
CA ARG A 24 21.58 -10.97 3.67
C ARG A 24 22.03 -11.69 2.39
N LYS A 25 21.23 -12.60 1.86
CA LYS A 25 21.55 -13.27 0.58
C LYS A 25 21.50 -12.32 -0.61
N SER A 26 20.62 -11.32 -0.58
CA SER A 26 20.47 -10.30 -1.61
C SER A 26 21.14 -8.97 -1.25
N ASP A 27 21.26 -8.65 0.05
CA ASP A 27 21.86 -7.42 0.55
C ASP A 27 22.92 -7.73 1.62
N THR A 28 24.18 -7.77 1.23
CA THR A 28 25.31 -8.05 2.13
C THR A 28 25.53 -6.98 3.20
N ARG A 29 24.95 -5.78 3.04
CA ARG A 29 25.00 -4.67 4.01
C ARG A 29 23.90 -4.75 5.06
N ALA A 30 22.97 -5.71 4.95
CA ALA A 30 21.89 -5.86 5.92
C ALA A 30 22.43 -6.11 7.32
N ASN A 31 22.06 -5.24 8.27
CA ASN A 31 22.46 -5.37 9.67
C ASN A 31 21.61 -6.43 10.39
N PRO A 32 22.19 -7.17 11.34
CA PRO A 32 21.45 -8.11 12.17
C PRO A 32 20.42 -7.38 13.04
N PRO A 33 19.41 -8.09 13.55
CA PRO A 33 18.43 -7.53 14.46
C PRO A 33 19.11 -6.86 15.65
N GLY A 34 18.76 -5.61 15.92
CA GLY A 34 19.30 -4.84 17.03
C GLY A 34 18.76 -5.33 18.37
N TYR A 35 19.58 -5.23 19.41
CA TYR A 35 19.11 -5.49 20.78
C TYR A 35 18.27 -4.33 21.29
N ARG A 36 17.19 -4.65 22.04
CA ARG A 36 16.47 -3.62 22.80
C ARG A 36 17.41 -3.07 23.86
N LYS A 37 17.60 -1.75 23.88
CA LYS A 37 18.42 -1.09 24.90
C LYS A 37 17.80 -1.33 26.27
N LYS A 38 18.52 -2.02 27.14
CA LYS A 38 18.08 -2.23 28.55
C LYS A 38 18.51 -1.10 29.46
N ASN A 39 19.55 -0.37 29.07
CA ASN A 39 20.17 0.65 29.86
C ASN A 39 20.16 1.95 29.08
N TYR A 40 19.68 2.98 29.72
CA TYR A 40 19.83 4.36 29.28
C TYR A 40 20.90 5.00 30.13
N TYR A 41 21.67 5.89 29.55
CA TYR A 41 22.67 6.66 30.26
C TYR A 41 22.27 8.13 30.15
N ASP A 42 22.34 8.85 31.29
CA ASP A 42 22.14 10.30 31.31
C ASP A 42 23.30 11.05 30.66
N GLN A 43 23.19 12.37 30.58
CA GLN A 43 24.25 13.20 30.00
C GLN A 43 25.56 13.12 30.77
N GLN A 44 25.52 12.67 32.02
CA GLN A 44 26.70 12.46 32.90
C GLN A 44 27.23 11.02 32.82
N GLY A 45 26.70 10.17 31.93
CA GLY A 45 27.11 8.79 31.77
C GLY A 45 26.64 7.85 32.87
N ARG A 46 25.72 8.24 33.74
CA ARG A 46 25.15 7.41 34.80
C ARG A 46 24.00 6.57 34.23
N ARG A 47 23.95 5.30 34.67
CA ARG A 47 22.92 4.36 34.24
C ARG A 47 21.55 4.78 34.82
N VAL A 48 20.62 5.05 33.91
CA VAL A 48 19.21 5.35 34.27
C VAL A 48 18.37 4.11 33.95
N HIS A 49 17.65 3.60 34.98
CA HIS A 49 16.67 2.55 34.78
C HIS A 49 15.32 3.18 34.45
N GLU A 50 14.71 2.71 33.36
CA GLU A 50 13.31 3.03 33.08
C GLU A 50 12.44 2.20 34.03
N GLU A 51 11.83 2.85 35.05
CA GLU A 51 11.01 2.19 36.05
C GLU A 51 9.78 1.50 35.44
N HIS A 52 9.26 2.05 34.34
CA HIS A 52 8.07 1.55 33.65
C HIS A 52 8.32 1.37 32.14
N PRO A 53 9.04 0.32 31.73
CA PRO A 53 9.31 0.10 30.30
C PRO A 53 8.01 -0.13 29.52
N ARG A 54 7.80 0.68 28.47
CA ARG A 54 6.61 0.61 27.59
C ARG A 54 6.81 -0.43 26.49
N SER A 55 7.19 -1.63 26.88
CA SER A 55 7.45 -2.74 25.95
C SER A 55 6.16 -3.45 25.56
N THR A 56 6.06 -3.84 24.31
CA THR A 56 4.97 -4.69 23.82
C THR A 56 4.94 -6.02 24.58
N VAL A 57 3.79 -6.46 24.99
CA VAL A 57 3.55 -7.77 25.59
C VAL A 57 2.55 -8.52 24.71
N THR A 58 2.89 -9.75 24.33
CA THR A 58 2.05 -10.61 23.50
C THR A 58 1.58 -11.81 24.31
N TRP A 59 0.28 -12.08 24.34
CA TRP A 59 -0.32 -13.31 24.83
C TRP A 59 -0.66 -14.21 23.65
N LYS A 60 -0.40 -15.49 23.79
CA LYS A 60 -0.84 -16.56 22.89
C LYS A 60 -2.09 -17.25 23.45
N GLN A 61 -2.66 -18.16 22.68
CA GLN A 61 -3.93 -18.85 22.95
C GLN A 61 -4.11 -19.34 24.41
N ASN A 62 -3.11 -20.01 25.00
CA ASN A 62 -3.23 -20.53 26.38
C ASN A 62 -3.20 -19.41 27.45
N GLY A 63 -2.74 -18.22 27.09
CA GLY A 63 -2.76 -17.04 27.96
C GLY A 63 -4.04 -16.22 27.82
N ILE A 64 -4.96 -16.62 26.94
CA ILE A 64 -6.14 -15.86 26.54
C ILE A 64 -7.38 -16.70 26.83
N LYS A 65 -8.40 -16.12 27.46
CA LYS A 65 -9.76 -16.64 27.46
C LYS A 65 -10.67 -15.61 26.82
N HIS A 66 -11.28 -15.95 25.71
CA HIS A 66 -12.20 -15.10 24.99
C HIS A 66 -13.64 -15.51 25.33
N ASP A 67 -14.41 -14.55 25.85
CA ASP A 67 -15.82 -14.66 26.16
C ASP A 67 -16.62 -13.85 25.12
N VAL A 68 -16.95 -14.51 24.02
CA VAL A 68 -17.63 -13.90 22.86
C VAL A 68 -18.99 -13.33 23.25
N LYS A 69 -19.71 -14.03 24.17
CA LYS A 69 -21.08 -13.62 24.59
C LYS A 69 -21.10 -12.27 25.30
N ASN A 70 -20.03 -11.97 26.04
CA ASN A 70 -19.94 -10.73 26.82
C ASN A 70 -18.92 -9.76 26.23
N ASN A 71 -18.43 -9.96 25.01
CA ASN A 71 -17.44 -9.13 24.34
C ASN A 71 -16.24 -8.79 25.23
N ARG A 72 -15.64 -9.80 25.86
CA ARG A 72 -14.51 -9.61 26.76
C ARG A 72 -13.42 -10.64 26.59
N VAL A 73 -12.21 -10.20 26.87
CA VAL A 73 -11.00 -11.02 26.81
C VAL A 73 -10.34 -11.01 28.18
N ARG A 74 -10.01 -12.18 28.70
CA ARG A 74 -9.25 -12.37 29.93
C ARG A 74 -7.83 -12.78 29.58
N LEU A 75 -6.85 -12.02 30.07
CA LEU A 75 -5.42 -12.23 29.84
C LEU A 75 -4.72 -12.69 31.10
N SER A 76 -3.97 -13.81 31.03
CA SER A 76 -3.28 -14.38 32.16
C SER A 76 -2.05 -13.57 32.55
N LYS A 77 -1.81 -13.41 33.85
CA LYS A 77 -0.60 -12.81 34.42
C LYS A 77 0.45 -13.87 34.73
N GLY A 78 1.71 -13.47 34.88
CA GLY A 78 2.78 -14.35 35.34
C GLY A 78 2.61 -14.78 36.79
N ALA A 79 3.21 -15.92 37.15
CA ALA A 79 3.07 -16.52 38.47
C ALA A 79 3.45 -15.60 39.63
N ASN A 80 4.55 -14.84 39.50
CA ASN A 80 5.02 -13.92 40.53
C ASN A 80 4.05 -12.75 40.80
N HIS A 81 3.21 -12.39 39.83
CA HIS A 81 2.22 -11.34 39.99
C HIS A 81 0.96 -11.83 40.74
N LYS A 82 0.70 -13.14 40.68
CA LYS A 82 -0.42 -13.75 41.40
C LYS A 82 -0.23 -13.74 42.92
N GLN A 83 1.02 -13.66 43.38
CA GLN A 83 1.37 -13.63 44.79
C GLN A 83 1.24 -12.24 45.42
N HIS A 84 1.02 -11.18 44.66
CA HIS A 84 0.88 -9.85 45.19
C HIS A 84 -0.54 -9.69 45.83
N PRO A 85 -0.68 -9.25 47.07
CA PRO A 85 -1.96 -9.22 47.80
C PRO A 85 -3.05 -8.37 47.13
N LYS A 86 -2.68 -7.40 46.31
CA LYS A 86 -3.59 -6.51 45.59
C LYS A 86 -3.66 -6.81 44.08
N ALA A 87 -3.04 -7.87 43.63
CA ALA A 87 -2.99 -8.18 42.19
C ALA A 87 -4.15 -9.10 41.80
N TRP A 88 -4.92 -8.69 40.82
CA TRP A 88 -5.87 -9.56 40.14
C TRP A 88 -5.12 -10.72 39.45
N GLU A 89 -5.68 -11.92 39.46
CA GLU A 89 -5.05 -13.07 38.82
C GLU A 89 -4.93 -12.93 37.30
N TYR A 90 -5.74 -12.08 36.70
CA TYR A 90 -5.81 -11.84 35.25
C TYR A 90 -6.15 -10.37 34.96
N ILE A 91 -5.94 -9.97 33.73
CA ILE A 91 -6.40 -8.70 33.18
C ILE A 91 -7.68 -8.98 32.41
N LEU A 92 -8.77 -8.31 32.78
CA LEU A 92 -10.04 -8.35 32.05
C LEU A 92 -10.16 -7.12 31.19
N VAL A 93 -10.47 -7.32 29.89
CA VAL A 93 -10.69 -6.26 28.91
C VAL A 93 -12.02 -6.49 28.25
N GLU A 94 -12.88 -5.50 28.31
CA GLU A 94 -14.13 -5.44 27.58
C GLU A 94 -13.91 -4.62 26.31
N TYR A 95 -14.58 -4.99 25.22
CA TYR A 95 -14.47 -4.32 23.93
C TYR A 95 -15.85 -4.13 23.29
N GLU A 96 -15.95 -3.08 22.49
CA GLU A 96 -17.10 -2.83 21.64
C GLU A 96 -16.68 -2.99 20.19
N THR A 97 -17.51 -3.63 19.36
CA THR A 97 -17.28 -3.79 17.94
C THR A 97 -18.32 -3.02 17.13
N ARG A 98 -17.91 -2.57 15.95
CA ARG A 98 -18.89 -2.13 14.95
C ARG A 98 -19.67 -3.34 14.45
N SER A 99 -20.91 -3.14 14.01
CA SER A 99 -21.81 -4.20 13.51
C SER A 99 -21.19 -5.08 12.40
N SER A 100 -20.25 -4.54 11.65
CA SER A 100 -19.56 -5.23 10.56
C SER A 100 -18.30 -6.02 10.99
N VAL A 101 -17.91 -5.95 12.27
CA VAL A 101 -16.69 -6.58 12.76
C VAL A 101 -17.02 -7.68 13.76
N THR A 102 -16.72 -8.91 13.38
CA THR A 102 -16.84 -10.07 14.26
C THR A 102 -15.47 -10.41 14.87
N VAL A 103 -15.41 -10.49 16.20
CA VAL A 103 -14.20 -10.90 16.90
C VAL A 103 -14.37 -12.37 17.31
N GLU A 104 -13.78 -13.25 16.52
CA GLU A 104 -13.80 -14.71 16.77
C GLU A 104 -12.38 -15.26 16.62
N ASN A 105 -12.15 -16.46 17.10
CA ASN A 105 -10.91 -17.21 16.93
C ASN A 105 -9.65 -16.36 17.20
N VAL A 106 -9.60 -15.72 18.39
CA VAL A 106 -8.48 -14.87 18.81
C VAL A 106 -7.23 -15.71 19.00
N GLN A 107 -6.20 -15.49 18.18
CA GLN A 107 -4.92 -16.20 18.18
C GLN A 107 -3.90 -15.56 19.11
N GLN A 108 -3.88 -14.24 19.13
CA GLN A 108 -2.95 -13.43 19.92
C GLN A 108 -3.62 -12.17 20.42
N VAL A 109 -3.17 -11.70 21.56
CA VAL A 109 -3.47 -10.34 22.05
C VAL A 109 -2.15 -9.65 22.31
N ARG A 110 -1.99 -8.44 21.76
CA ARG A 110 -0.80 -7.63 21.93
C ARG A 110 -1.13 -6.34 22.66
N SER A 111 -0.44 -6.08 23.75
CA SER A 111 -0.48 -4.78 24.42
C SER A 111 0.64 -3.92 23.87
N VAL A 112 0.29 -2.84 23.18
CA VAL A 112 1.21 -1.91 22.51
C VAL A 112 1.01 -0.52 23.08
N TYR A 113 2.11 0.16 23.43
CA TYR A 113 2.03 1.55 23.83
C TYR A 113 2.12 2.46 22.60
N ASP A 114 1.03 3.19 22.30
CA ASP A 114 1.04 4.22 21.27
C ASP A 114 1.64 5.50 21.84
N LYS A 115 2.86 5.84 21.40
CA LYS A 115 3.57 7.04 21.82
C LYS A 115 2.89 8.33 21.36
N ALA A 116 2.23 8.30 20.19
CA ALA A 116 1.58 9.48 19.64
C ALA A 116 0.30 9.83 20.40
N LYS A 117 -0.46 8.83 20.83
CA LYS A 117 -1.70 8.96 21.61
C LYS A 117 -1.47 8.87 23.10
N GLN A 118 -0.23 8.53 23.52
CA GLN A 118 0.16 8.34 24.93
C GLN A 118 -0.74 7.37 25.70
N ARG A 119 -1.17 6.29 25.06
CA ARG A 119 -2.04 5.28 25.65
C ARG A 119 -1.63 3.86 25.29
N TRP A 120 -2.05 2.91 26.08
CA TRP A 120 -1.95 1.51 25.76
C TRP A 120 -3.11 1.11 24.83
N GLU A 121 -2.78 0.38 23.79
CA GLU A 121 -3.73 -0.23 22.87
C GLU A 121 -3.61 -1.75 22.96
N LEU A 122 -4.74 -2.44 22.88
CA LEU A 122 -4.81 -3.89 22.82
C LEU A 122 -5.23 -4.30 21.41
N HIS A 123 -4.33 -4.98 20.73
CA HIS A 123 -4.57 -5.49 19.38
C HIS A 123 -4.98 -6.95 19.50
N LEU A 124 -6.21 -7.27 19.11
CA LEU A 124 -6.71 -8.63 19.00
C LEU A 124 -6.40 -9.15 17.61
N VAL A 125 -5.58 -10.20 17.52
CA VAL A 125 -5.26 -10.86 16.25
C VAL A 125 -6.16 -12.07 16.12
N CYS A 126 -7.10 -11.98 15.20
CA CYS A 126 -8.08 -13.04 14.92
C CYS A 126 -7.68 -13.79 13.64
N LYS A 127 -8.03 -15.07 13.58
CA LYS A 127 -7.93 -15.87 12.36
C LYS A 127 -9.35 -16.06 11.82
N HIS A 128 -9.58 -15.58 10.62
CA HIS A 128 -10.81 -15.86 9.88
C HIS A 128 -10.46 -16.78 8.71
N GLU A 129 -11.24 -17.80 8.50
CA GLU A 129 -11.20 -18.62 7.31
C GLU A 129 -12.24 -18.04 6.35
N ILE A 130 -11.77 -17.52 5.24
CA ILE A 130 -12.61 -16.94 4.19
C ILE A 130 -12.52 -17.90 3.02
N GLU A 131 -13.67 -18.45 2.63
CA GLU A 131 -13.78 -19.12 1.35
C GLU A 131 -13.69 -18.05 0.26
N THR A 132 -12.69 -18.17 -0.60
CA THR A 132 -12.52 -17.23 -1.72
C THR A 132 -13.71 -17.46 -2.68
N PRO A 133 -14.53 -16.45 -2.93
CA PRO A 133 -15.65 -16.59 -3.87
C PRO A 133 -15.13 -16.81 -5.28
N THR A 134 -16.02 -17.20 -6.18
CA THR A 134 -15.72 -17.18 -7.61
C THR A 134 -15.51 -15.76 -8.07
N ALA A 135 -14.62 -15.57 -9.03
CA ALA A 135 -14.35 -14.25 -9.61
C ALA A 135 -15.65 -13.58 -10.11
N PRO A 136 -15.78 -12.26 -10.02
CA PRO A 136 -16.95 -11.53 -10.50
C PRO A 136 -17.24 -11.75 -11.98
N GLY A 137 -16.19 -12.00 -12.79
CA GLY A 137 -16.26 -12.29 -14.22
C GLY A 137 -14.93 -12.76 -14.76
N ASN A 138 -14.78 -12.68 -16.08
CA ASN A 138 -13.56 -13.08 -16.80
C ASN A 138 -12.78 -11.89 -17.39
N GLU A 139 -13.30 -10.68 -17.20
CA GLU A 139 -12.69 -9.45 -17.68
C GLU A 139 -11.40 -9.15 -16.93
N THR A 140 -10.54 -8.31 -17.52
CA THR A 140 -9.23 -7.99 -16.97
C THR A 140 -9.05 -6.48 -16.78
N ALA A 141 -8.21 -6.10 -15.80
CA ALA A 141 -7.80 -4.72 -15.59
C ALA A 141 -6.27 -4.60 -15.52
N GLY A 142 -5.74 -3.46 -15.94
CA GLY A 142 -4.33 -3.10 -15.79
C GLY A 142 -4.18 -1.88 -14.91
N ILE A 143 -3.18 -1.86 -14.03
CA ILE A 143 -2.89 -0.74 -13.14
C ILE A 143 -1.46 -0.26 -13.33
N ASP A 144 -1.33 0.99 -13.77
CA ASP A 144 -0.07 1.73 -13.79
C ASP A 144 0.03 2.61 -12.53
N LEU A 145 1.14 2.46 -11.80
CA LEU A 145 1.41 3.21 -10.58
C LEU A 145 2.38 4.36 -10.88
N GLY A 146 1.92 5.59 -10.72
CA GLY A 146 2.67 6.77 -11.13
C GLY A 146 2.80 7.86 -10.05
N ILE A 147 3.53 8.92 -10.40
CA ILE A 147 3.75 10.08 -9.52
C ILE A 147 2.66 11.15 -9.71
N CYS A 148 2.16 11.38 -10.90
CA CYS A 148 1.10 12.37 -11.16
C CYS A 148 -0.26 11.84 -10.77
N ASN A 149 -0.68 10.78 -11.41
CA ASN A 149 -1.72 9.92 -10.93
C ASN A 149 -1.06 8.83 -10.08
N PHE A 150 -1.58 8.60 -8.87
CA PHE A 150 -1.06 7.52 -8.03
C PHE A 150 -1.34 6.17 -8.65
N ALA A 151 -2.52 6.05 -9.28
CA ALA A 151 -2.88 4.91 -10.10
C ALA A 151 -3.66 5.39 -11.33
N ALA A 152 -3.39 4.77 -12.47
CA ALA A 152 -4.26 4.74 -13.63
C ALA A 152 -4.73 3.30 -13.83
N VAL A 153 -6.01 3.11 -14.08
CA VAL A 153 -6.62 1.78 -14.26
C VAL A 153 -7.27 1.74 -15.63
N ALA A 154 -6.95 0.72 -16.42
CA ALA A 154 -7.59 0.43 -17.70
C ALA A 154 -8.35 -0.90 -17.59
N TYR A 155 -9.59 -0.92 -18.03
CA TYR A 155 -10.46 -2.10 -18.00
C TYR A 155 -10.65 -2.66 -19.42
N SER A 156 -10.78 -3.98 -19.54
CA SER A 156 -11.09 -4.63 -20.84
C SER A 156 -12.47 -4.26 -21.39
N THR A 157 -13.32 -3.60 -20.59
CA THR A 157 -14.62 -3.03 -20.95
C THR A 157 -14.53 -1.71 -21.69
N GLU A 158 -13.33 -1.27 -22.10
CA GLU A 158 -13.08 0.02 -22.75
C GLU A 158 -13.42 1.22 -21.87
N GLU A 159 -13.09 1.12 -20.60
CA GLU A 159 -13.19 2.18 -19.60
C GLU A 159 -11.84 2.38 -18.93
N ALA A 160 -11.60 3.57 -18.40
CA ALA A 160 -10.39 3.88 -17.63
C ALA A 160 -10.64 4.89 -16.52
N ASP A 161 -9.88 4.75 -15.43
CA ASP A 161 -9.95 5.59 -14.25
C ASP A 161 -8.59 6.16 -13.87
N LEU A 162 -8.58 7.42 -13.46
CA LEU A 162 -7.42 8.10 -12.92
C LEU A 162 -7.62 8.48 -11.45
N TYR A 163 -6.61 8.19 -10.65
CA TYR A 163 -6.55 8.49 -9.21
C TYR A 163 -5.38 9.42 -8.88
N PRO A 164 -5.59 10.76 -8.93
CA PRO A 164 -4.53 11.72 -8.69
C PRO A 164 -3.88 11.60 -7.31
N GLY A 165 -2.54 11.63 -7.26
CA GLY A 165 -1.74 11.55 -6.03
C GLY A 165 -1.65 12.86 -5.24
N ASN A 166 -2.46 13.87 -5.55
CA ASN A 166 -2.37 15.22 -4.97
C ASN A 166 -2.39 15.25 -3.44
N ARG A 167 -3.23 14.42 -2.81
CA ARG A 167 -3.33 14.33 -1.34
C ARG A 167 -2.06 13.75 -0.70
N LEU A 168 -1.44 12.78 -1.36
CA LEU A 168 -0.17 12.21 -0.92
C LEU A 168 0.96 13.24 -1.08
N LYS A 169 1.01 13.96 -2.22
CA LYS A 169 1.99 15.03 -2.45
C LYS A 169 1.89 16.15 -1.41
N GLN A 170 0.68 16.62 -1.14
CA GLN A 170 0.44 17.65 -0.12
C GLN A 170 0.94 17.19 1.25
N GLY A 171 0.62 15.94 1.65
CA GLY A 171 1.08 15.37 2.91
C GLY A 171 2.59 15.14 2.94
N GLY A 172 3.15 14.56 1.88
CA GLY A 172 4.59 14.34 1.71
C GLY A 172 5.42 15.61 1.78
N TYR A 173 4.88 16.74 1.34
CA TYR A 173 5.51 18.04 1.47
C TYR A 173 5.30 18.68 2.85
N TYR A 174 4.07 18.66 3.37
CA TYR A 174 3.70 19.32 4.61
C TYR A 174 4.34 18.68 5.85
N PHE A 175 4.17 17.37 6.02
CA PHE A 175 4.59 16.70 7.26
C PHE A 175 6.09 16.71 7.49
N PRO A 176 6.97 16.39 6.52
CA PRO A 176 8.41 16.48 6.73
C PRO A 176 8.87 17.91 7.06
N LYS A 177 8.25 18.93 6.45
CA LYS A 177 8.56 20.33 6.74
C LYS A 177 8.17 20.71 8.17
N GLU A 178 7.01 20.28 8.67
CA GLU A 178 6.58 20.54 10.04
C GLU A 178 7.40 19.74 11.07
N ILE A 179 7.79 18.51 10.74
CA ILE A 179 8.67 17.69 11.58
C ILE A 179 10.06 18.32 11.70
N ALA A 180 10.60 18.85 10.60
CA ALA A 180 11.90 19.52 10.61
C ALA A 180 11.93 20.81 11.45
N LYS A 181 10.78 21.40 11.76
CA LYS A 181 10.66 22.56 12.67
C LYS A 181 10.59 22.17 14.15
N CYS A 182 10.53 20.88 14.46
CA CYS A 182 10.53 20.43 15.84
C CYS A 182 11.96 20.44 16.38
N ASP A 183 12.15 20.98 17.61
CA ASP A 183 13.47 21.04 18.28
C ASP A 183 14.04 19.66 18.54
N ASP A 184 13.18 18.65 18.76
CA ASP A 184 13.53 17.26 18.96
C ASP A 184 12.76 16.38 17.96
N SER A 185 13.50 15.71 17.07
CA SER A 185 12.95 14.77 16.08
C SER A 185 12.28 13.53 16.69
N GLY A 186 12.66 13.17 17.92
CA GLY A 186 12.05 12.08 18.72
C GLY A 186 11.00 12.57 19.72
N GLY A 187 10.79 13.87 19.82
CA GLY A 187 9.85 14.50 20.75
C GLY A 187 8.39 14.18 20.45
N GLU A 188 7.54 14.52 21.41
CA GLU A 188 6.11 14.21 21.35
C GLU A 188 5.41 14.82 20.13
N LYS A 189 5.73 16.07 19.80
CA LYS A 189 5.15 16.77 18.64
C LYS A 189 5.54 16.11 17.32
N ALA A 190 6.83 15.79 17.15
CA ALA A 190 7.32 15.09 15.95
C ALA A 190 6.70 13.69 15.83
N THR A 191 6.61 12.94 16.94
CA THR A 191 5.98 11.62 17.00
C THR A 191 4.51 11.68 16.56
N ARG A 192 3.75 12.67 17.03
CA ARG A 192 2.35 12.88 16.61
C ARG A 192 2.21 13.21 15.13
N LEU A 193 3.10 14.05 14.59
CA LEU A 193 3.10 14.39 13.15
C LEU A 193 3.42 13.16 12.28
N HIS A 194 4.39 12.35 12.67
CA HIS A 194 4.71 11.09 11.99
C HIS A 194 3.51 10.12 11.99
N ALA A 195 2.86 9.93 13.15
CA ALA A 195 1.69 9.08 13.28
C ALA A 195 0.54 9.57 12.38
N LYS A 196 0.23 10.86 12.43
CA LYS A 196 -0.82 11.48 11.61
C LYS A 196 -0.57 11.33 10.12
N TRP A 197 0.69 11.47 9.68
CA TRP A 197 1.05 11.23 8.30
C TRP A 197 0.88 9.77 7.89
N SER A 198 1.34 8.85 8.74
CA SER A 198 1.16 7.42 8.52
C SER A 198 -0.32 7.02 8.44
N GLU A 199 -1.16 7.53 9.33
CA GLU A 199 -2.61 7.30 9.33
C GLU A 199 -3.27 7.80 8.05
N ARG A 200 -2.94 9.03 7.58
CA ARG A 200 -3.48 9.59 6.35
C ARG A 200 -3.11 8.79 5.11
N ARG A 201 -1.84 8.34 5.00
CA ARG A 201 -1.41 7.47 3.90
C ARG A 201 -2.13 6.13 3.93
N THR A 202 -2.23 5.54 5.12
CA THR A 202 -2.94 4.27 5.28
C THR A 202 -4.40 4.38 4.86
N HIS A 203 -5.07 5.44 5.30
CA HIS A 203 -6.45 5.70 4.91
C HIS A 203 -6.59 5.86 3.39
N PHE A 204 -5.70 6.64 2.76
CA PHE A 204 -5.69 6.82 1.30
C PHE A 204 -5.57 5.47 0.57
N PHE A 205 -4.59 4.63 0.96
CA PHE A 205 -4.37 3.33 0.30
C PHE A 205 -5.55 2.37 0.48
N HIS A 206 -6.12 2.31 1.68
CA HIS A 206 -7.28 1.46 1.93
C HIS A 206 -8.53 1.93 1.17
N SER A 207 -8.77 3.25 1.10
CA SER A 207 -9.87 3.83 0.35
C SER A 207 -9.71 3.59 -1.16
N LEU A 208 -8.48 3.79 -1.68
CA LEU A 208 -8.20 3.55 -3.09
C LEU A 208 -8.38 2.07 -3.46
N ALA A 209 -7.77 1.17 -2.70
CA ALA A 209 -7.88 -0.26 -2.98
C ALA A 209 -9.34 -0.75 -2.87
N THR A 210 -10.13 -0.23 -1.92
CA THR A 210 -11.56 -0.55 -1.84
C THR A 210 -12.30 -0.08 -3.09
N HIS A 211 -12.08 1.18 -3.49
CA HIS A 211 -12.77 1.74 -4.66
C HIS A 211 -12.40 1.01 -5.96
N ILE A 212 -11.10 0.71 -6.18
CA ILE A 212 -10.67 -0.05 -7.36
C ILE A 212 -11.31 -1.45 -7.37
N VAL A 213 -11.37 -2.14 -6.23
CA VAL A 213 -12.01 -3.47 -6.15
C VAL A 213 -13.51 -3.37 -6.42
N GLU A 214 -14.21 -2.34 -5.91
CA GLU A 214 -15.61 -2.07 -6.20
C GLU A 214 -15.84 -1.86 -7.71
N GLN A 215 -14.99 -1.03 -8.35
CA GLN A 215 -15.07 -0.84 -9.81
C GLN A 215 -14.76 -2.14 -10.58
N CYS A 216 -13.82 -2.94 -10.12
CA CYS A 216 -13.54 -4.25 -10.71
C CYS A 216 -14.73 -5.20 -10.60
N ILE A 217 -15.45 -5.22 -9.49
CA ILE A 217 -16.68 -6.02 -9.32
C ILE A 217 -17.75 -5.57 -10.30
N GLU A 218 -18.00 -4.25 -10.40
CA GLU A 218 -18.98 -3.67 -11.30
C GLU A 218 -18.69 -3.99 -12.77
N ASN A 219 -17.40 -4.01 -13.15
CA ASN A 219 -16.95 -4.32 -14.52
C ASN A 219 -16.72 -5.82 -14.78
N GLY A 220 -17.04 -6.70 -13.84
CA GLY A 220 -16.87 -8.15 -14.01
C GLY A 220 -15.40 -8.59 -14.14
N ILE A 221 -14.47 -7.89 -13.50
CA ILE A 221 -13.03 -8.16 -13.56
C ILE A 221 -12.68 -9.36 -12.68
N GLY A 222 -12.07 -10.39 -13.29
CA GLY A 222 -11.55 -11.56 -12.58
C GLY A 222 -10.05 -11.49 -12.32
N ARG A 223 -9.33 -10.65 -13.06
CA ARG A 223 -7.86 -10.52 -12.92
C ARG A 223 -7.40 -9.08 -13.08
N ILE A 224 -6.50 -8.66 -12.18
CA ILE A 224 -5.83 -7.37 -12.21
C ILE A 224 -4.35 -7.62 -12.47
N ASN A 225 -3.80 -7.03 -13.52
CA ASN A 225 -2.37 -6.92 -13.74
C ASN A 225 -1.88 -5.59 -13.15
N ILE A 226 -0.92 -5.62 -12.25
CA ILE A 226 -0.33 -4.42 -11.66
C ILE A 226 1.14 -4.29 -12.05
N GLY A 227 1.52 -3.12 -12.50
CA GLY A 227 2.88 -2.85 -12.90
C GLY A 227 3.84 -2.93 -11.71
N LYS A 228 4.97 -3.62 -11.92
CA LYS A 228 6.04 -3.73 -10.93
C LYS A 228 7.07 -2.64 -11.14
N LEU A 229 7.11 -1.66 -10.24
CA LEU A 229 8.13 -0.60 -10.20
C LEU A 229 9.52 -1.16 -9.84
N ALA A 230 10.02 -2.12 -10.62
CA ALA A 230 11.36 -2.66 -10.46
C ALA A 230 12.41 -1.65 -10.97
N GLY A 231 13.41 -1.34 -10.15
CA GLY A 231 14.55 -0.52 -10.58
C GLY A 231 14.34 0.99 -10.63
N VAL A 232 13.17 1.53 -10.29
CA VAL A 232 12.94 2.99 -10.24
C VAL A 232 13.89 3.69 -9.25
N ARG A 233 14.37 2.95 -8.25
CA ARG A 233 15.32 3.42 -7.23
C ARG A 233 16.77 3.02 -7.52
N GLU A 234 17.01 2.15 -8.47
CA GLU A 234 18.35 1.64 -8.79
C GLU A 234 18.96 2.44 -9.94
N ASP A 235 20.22 2.82 -9.78
CA ASP A 235 20.98 3.44 -10.86
C ASP A 235 21.44 2.32 -11.82
N ASN A 236 21.07 2.40 -13.10
CA ASN A 236 21.42 1.42 -14.14
C ASN A 236 22.95 1.29 -14.36
N ASN A 237 23.76 2.12 -13.67
CA ASN A 237 25.21 2.12 -13.81
C ASN A 237 25.94 1.08 -12.93
N GLY A 238 25.22 0.15 -12.29
CA GLY A 238 25.84 -0.95 -11.54
C GLY A 238 26.56 -0.57 -10.24
N ASN A 239 26.61 0.69 -9.87
CA ASN A 239 27.32 1.20 -8.70
C ASN A 239 26.50 1.18 -7.40
N GLY A 240 25.28 0.65 -7.41
CA GLY A 240 24.42 0.53 -6.22
C GLY A 240 23.98 1.84 -5.59
N ASN A 241 24.14 2.96 -6.29
CA ASN A 241 23.63 4.26 -5.87
C ASN A 241 22.17 4.41 -6.31
N SER A 242 21.33 4.97 -5.46
CA SER A 242 19.95 5.28 -5.83
C SER A 242 19.93 6.42 -6.86
N LYS A 243 19.12 6.27 -7.92
CA LYS A 243 18.92 7.29 -8.94
C LYS A 243 18.42 8.58 -8.29
N ASN A 244 19.09 9.69 -8.55
CA ASN A 244 18.74 10.99 -7.98
C ASN A 244 17.72 11.70 -8.89
N TRP A 245 16.45 11.67 -8.51
CA TRP A 245 15.35 12.32 -9.19
C TRP A 245 15.18 13.81 -8.81
N GLY A 246 16.18 14.38 -8.12
CA GLY A 246 16.10 15.71 -7.53
C GLY A 246 15.31 15.74 -6.21
N LYS A 247 15.32 16.91 -5.55
CA LYS A 247 14.74 17.06 -4.21
C LYS A 247 13.26 16.66 -4.13
N TYR A 248 12.47 17.03 -5.13
CA TYR A 248 11.03 16.78 -5.14
C TYR A 248 10.71 15.36 -5.62
N GLY A 249 11.36 14.86 -6.66
CA GLY A 249 11.17 13.49 -7.13
C GLY A 249 11.57 12.44 -6.11
N ASN A 250 12.67 12.65 -5.39
CA ASN A 250 13.06 11.78 -4.28
C ASN A 250 12.05 11.82 -3.13
N LEU A 251 11.49 12.99 -2.81
CA LEU A 251 10.48 13.12 -1.76
C LEU A 251 9.21 12.34 -2.12
N ASP A 252 8.77 12.44 -3.35
CA ASP A 252 7.59 11.74 -3.85
C ASP A 252 7.82 10.22 -3.86
N LEU A 253 8.92 9.74 -4.44
CA LEU A 253 9.24 8.31 -4.55
C LEU A 253 9.51 7.63 -3.19
N HIS A 254 10.18 8.32 -2.26
CA HIS A 254 10.40 7.77 -0.90
C HIS A 254 9.17 7.85 0.00
N GLY A 255 8.27 8.79 -0.26
CA GLY A 255 7.02 8.94 0.47
C GLY A 255 5.93 7.96 0.07
N TRP A 256 6.02 7.41 -1.14
CA TRP A 256 5.00 6.55 -1.72
C TRP A 256 5.38 5.09 -1.54
N ALA A 257 4.66 4.41 -0.70
CA ALA A 257 4.85 2.99 -0.42
C ALA A 257 4.00 2.17 -1.40
N PHE A 258 4.41 2.12 -2.67
CA PHE A 258 3.72 1.36 -3.71
C PHE A 258 3.56 -0.11 -3.33
N ASP A 259 4.63 -0.77 -2.85
CA ASP A 259 4.56 -2.16 -2.37
C ASP A 259 3.48 -2.35 -1.29
N ARG A 260 3.32 -1.33 -0.41
CA ARG A 260 2.28 -1.39 0.62
C ARG A 260 0.88 -1.29 0.03
N PHE A 261 0.70 -0.46 -0.99
CA PHE A 261 -0.57 -0.34 -1.71
C PHE A 261 -0.89 -1.64 -2.46
N SER A 262 0.08 -2.19 -3.20
CA SER A 262 -0.09 -3.47 -3.93
C SER A 262 -0.50 -4.60 -2.98
N ASN A 263 0.14 -4.72 -1.82
CA ASN A 263 -0.24 -5.71 -0.81
C ASN A 263 -1.68 -5.49 -0.27
N ILE A 264 -2.10 -4.22 -0.10
CA ILE A 264 -3.47 -3.90 0.35
C ILE A 264 -4.49 -4.25 -0.74
N LEU A 265 -4.18 -3.94 -1.99
CA LEU A 265 -5.02 -4.28 -3.14
C LEU A 265 -5.16 -5.79 -3.28
N GLU A 266 -4.03 -6.52 -3.23
CA GLU A 266 -3.99 -7.97 -3.37
C GLU A 266 -4.92 -8.67 -2.38
N TYR A 267 -4.81 -8.38 -1.06
CA TYR A 267 -5.65 -9.08 -0.11
C TYR A 267 -7.14 -8.69 -0.23
N LYS A 268 -7.46 -7.43 -0.60
CA LYS A 268 -8.85 -7.00 -0.80
C LYS A 268 -9.46 -7.64 -2.04
N ALA A 269 -8.74 -7.65 -3.15
CA ALA A 269 -9.13 -8.30 -4.39
C ALA A 269 -9.36 -9.81 -4.19
N LYS A 270 -8.45 -10.46 -3.46
CA LYS A 270 -8.55 -11.90 -3.14
C LYS A 270 -9.81 -12.25 -2.34
N VAL A 271 -10.25 -11.39 -1.44
CA VAL A 271 -11.51 -11.59 -0.68
C VAL A 271 -12.72 -11.62 -1.61
N GLU A 272 -12.67 -10.90 -2.72
CA GLU A 272 -13.72 -10.84 -3.75
C GLU A 272 -13.48 -11.83 -4.92
N GLY A 273 -12.50 -12.71 -4.81
CA GLY A 273 -12.19 -13.72 -5.83
C GLY A 273 -11.40 -13.20 -7.03
N ILE A 274 -10.90 -11.96 -6.95
CA ILE A 274 -10.12 -11.33 -8.02
C ILE A 274 -8.64 -11.66 -7.83
N GLU A 275 -8.00 -12.17 -8.88
CA GLU A 275 -6.57 -12.44 -8.91
C GLU A 275 -5.78 -11.15 -9.16
N VAL A 276 -4.68 -10.92 -8.42
CA VAL A 276 -3.75 -9.82 -8.68
C VAL A 276 -2.39 -10.39 -9.06
N VAL A 277 -1.86 -9.96 -10.21
CA VAL A 277 -0.59 -10.43 -10.76
C VAL A 277 0.34 -9.24 -11.01
N GLU A 278 1.56 -9.30 -10.47
CA GLU A 278 2.59 -8.33 -10.80
C GLU A 278 3.21 -8.62 -12.16
N VAL A 279 3.19 -7.63 -13.06
CA VAL A 279 3.79 -7.70 -14.40
C VAL A 279 4.90 -6.67 -14.57
N SER A 280 5.77 -6.87 -15.56
CA SER A 280 6.85 -5.94 -15.85
C SER A 280 6.32 -4.66 -16.50
N GLU A 281 6.75 -3.50 -15.99
CA GLU A 281 6.44 -2.17 -16.58
C GLU A 281 7.40 -1.76 -17.70
N ARG A 282 8.33 -2.64 -18.06
CA ARG A 282 9.33 -2.28 -19.08
C ARG A 282 8.64 -1.90 -20.37
N ASP A 283 9.00 -0.73 -20.92
CA ASP A 283 8.53 -0.19 -22.19
C ASP A 283 7.02 0.12 -22.30
N THR A 284 6.22 -0.14 -21.26
CA THR A 284 4.75 0.09 -21.29
C THR A 284 4.36 1.54 -21.53
N SER A 285 5.19 2.50 -21.08
CA SER A 285 4.94 3.93 -21.30
C SER A 285 5.37 4.47 -22.66
N ASN A 286 6.18 3.70 -23.41
CA ASN A 286 6.73 4.10 -24.72
C ASN A 286 6.10 3.31 -25.87
N THR A 287 5.23 2.36 -25.58
CA THR A 287 4.55 1.52 -26.57
C THR A 287 3.11 2.00 -26.72
N CYS A 288 2.65 2.16 -27.94
CA CYS A 288 1.23 2.43 -28.20
C CYS A 288 0.39 1.20 -27.89
N CYS A 289 -0.60 1.34 -27.03
CA CYS A 289 -1.48 0.22 -26.64
C CYS A 289 -2.44 -0.21 -27.77
N VAL A 290 -2.55 0.57 -28.83
CA VAL A 290 -3.43 0.28 -29.98
C VAL A 290 -2.67 -0.43 -31.09
N CYS A 291 -1.53 0.11 -31.58
CA CYS A 291 -0.79 -0.49 -32.69
C CYS A 291 0.48 -1.24 -32.29
N GLY A 292 0.89 -1.18 -31.03
CA GLY A 292 2.10 -1.82 -30.55
C GLY A 292 3.41 -1.11 -30.95
N ARG A 293 3.37 0.00 -31.70
CA ARG A 293 4.57 0.76 -32.06
C ARG A 293 5.26 1.31 -30.82
N LYS A 294 6.56 1.09 -30.75
CA LYS A 294 7.41 1.57 -29.67
C LYS A 294 8.22 2.76 -30.14
N ASP A 295 7.93 3.95 -29.60
CA ASP A 295 8.63 5.17 -29.91
C ASP A 295 8.58 6.13 -28.71
N GLU A 296 9.76 6.55 -28.21
CA GLU A 296 9.87 7.47 -27.08
C GLU A 296 9.36 8.88 -27.42
N SER A 297 9.34 9.28 -28.70
CA SER A 297 8.90 10.61 -29.15
C SER A 297 7.38 10.79 -29.05
N GLN A 298 6.61 9.71 -29.05
CA GLN A 298 5.13 9.74 -28.98
C GLN A 298 4.61 10.16 -27.59
N ARG A 299 5.43 10.07 -26.54
CA ARG A 299 5.11 10.63 -25.23
C ARG A 299 5.53 12.08 -25.17
N ILE A 300 4.68 12.99 -25.65
CA ILE A 300 4.97 14.43 -25.78
C ILE A 300 5.09 15.10 -24.43
N GLU A 301 4.18 14.79 -23.48
CA GLU A 301 4.18 15.30 -22.11
C GLU A 301 3.82 14.18 -21.13
N ARG A 302 3.92 14.47 -19.81
CA ARG A 302 3.62 13.49 -18.77
C ARG A 302 2.21 12.90 -18.82
N GLY A 303 1.24 13.64 -19.33
CA GLY A 303 -0.16 13.21 -19.43
C GLY A 303 -0.63 12.99 -20.85
N LEU A 304 0.22 13.20 -21.85
CA LEU A 304 -0.16 13.17 -23.27
C LEU A 304 0.72 12.21 -24.06
N TYR A 305 0.09 11.28 -24.72
CA TYR A 305 0.67 10.35 -25.68
C TYR A 305 -0.02 10.58 -27.03
N VAL A 306 0.74 10.73 -28.09
CA VAL A 306 0.20 10.91 -29.47
C VAL A 306 0.82 9.89 -30.37
N CYS A 307 -0.02 9.09 -31.03
CA CYS A 307 0.41 8.11 -31.99
C CYS A 307 0.14 8.57 -33.43
N GLU A 308 1.20 8.88 -34.17
CA GLU A 308 1.13 9.37 -35.56
C GLU A 308 0.59 8.32 -36.56
N GLU A 309 0.60 7.01 -36.20
CA GLU A 309 0.10 5.96 -37.07
C GLU A 309 -1.41 5.73 -36.98
N HIS A 310 -2.04 6.31 -35.96
CA HIS A 310 -3.48 6.30 -35.84
C HIS A 310 -4.00 7.65 -36.29
N ASP A 311 -4.75 7.62 -37.37
CA ASP A 311 -5.55 8.73 -37.88
C ASP A 311 -7.00 8.31 -37.72
N ASP A 312 -7.77 9.05 -36.93
CA ASP A 312 -9.21 8.80 -36.71
C ASP A 312 -10.04 8.97 -37.99
N GLY A 313 -9.35 9.26 -39.11
CA GLY A 313 -9.94 9.36 -40.44
C GLY A 313 -10.66 10.67 -40.73
N ASP A 314 -10.49 11.68 -39.88
CA ASP A 314 -11.01 13.05 -40.12
C ASP A 314 -10.12 13.84 -41.07
N GLY A 315 -8.93 13.31 -41.41
CA GLY A 315 -8.06 13.77 -42.49
C GLY A 315 -7.18 14.97 -42.17
N ASP A 316 -7.04 15.38 -40.90
CA ASP A 316 -6.14 16.46 -40.51
C ASP A 316 -4.70 15.99 -40.23
N GLY A 317 -4.48 14.68 -40.07
CA GLY A 317 -3.14 14.06 -40.00
C GLY A 317 -2.42 14.31 -38.67
N ASP A 318 -3.13 14.72 -37.61
CA ASP A 318 -2.53 15.07 -36.32
C ASP A 318 -2.29 13.84 -35.40
N GLY A 319 -2.76 12.63 -35.79
CA GLY A 319 -2.65 11.41 -35.00
C GLY A 319 -3.56 11.37 -33.76
N ASP A 320 -3.79 10.17 -33.23
CA ASP A 320 -4.64 9.98 -32.03
C ASP A 320 -3.93 10.39 -30.74
N ALA A 321 -4.59 11.19 -29.92
CA ALA A 321 -4.10 11.68 -28.64
C ALA A 321 -4.75 10.89 -27.47
N PHE A 322 -3.92 10.23 -26.66
CA PHE A 322 -4.34 9.45 -25.50
C PHE A 322 -3.82 10.04 -24.18
N ASN A 323 -4.46 9.64 -23.09
CA ASN A 323 -3.85 9.85 -21.78
C ASN A 323 -2.67 8.88 -21.61
N ALA A 324 -1.45 9.41 -21.37
CA ALA A 324 -0.22 8.61 -21.30
C ALA A 324 -0.21 7.58 -20.18
N ASP A 325 -0.85 7.89 -19.03
CA ASP A 325 -0.91 6.97 -17.90
C ASP A 325 -1.95 5.86 -18.17
N VAL A 326 -3.03 6.16 -18.90
CA VAL A 326 -4.00 5.14 -19.36
C VAL A 326 -3.39 4.23 -20.41
N ASN A 327 -2.61 4.77 -21.36
CA ASN A 327 -1.85 3.96 -22.32
C ASN A 327 -0.92 2.98 -21.60
N GLY A 328 -0.21 3.43 -20.55
CA GLY A 328 0.63 2.57 -19.71
C GLY A 328 -0.17 1.47 -19.01
N ALA A 329 -1.32 1.83 -18.41
CA ALA A 329 -2.19 0.89 -17.72
C ALA A 329 -2.76 -0.19 -18.69
N GLU A 330 -3.14 0.19 -19.90
CA GLU A 330 -3.62 -0.75 -20.92
C GLU A 330 -2.51 -1.71 -21.36
N ASN A 331 -1.30 -1.21 -21.59
CA ASN A 331 -0.14 -2.06 -21.89
C ASN A 331 0.18 -3.04 -20.75
N ILE A 332 0.00 -2.64 -19.49
CA ILE A 332 0.13 -3.52 -18.32
C ILE A 332 -1.00 -4.56 -18.31
N ARG A 333 -2.23 -4.17 -18.64
CA ARG A 333 -3.36 -5.10 -18.77
C ARG A 333 -3.09 -6.19 -19.81
N LEU A 334 -2.57 -5.78 -20.95
CA LEU A 334 -2.23 -6.68 -22.07
C LEU A 334 -0.97 -7.54 -21.81
N ASP A 335 -0.19 -7.22 -20.79
CA ASP A 335 1.10 -7.87 -20.45
C ASP A 335 2.03 -8.01 -21.65
N ILE A 336 2.28 -6.88 -22.33
CA ILE A 336 3.01 -6.82 -23.59
C ILE A 336 4.40 -7.48 -23.51
N ASN A 337 5.06 -7.44 -22.36
CA ASN A 337 6.38 -8.02 -22.16
C ASN A 337 6.38 -9.56 -22.14
N HIS A 338 5.26 -10.17 -21.74
CA HIS A 338 5.11 -11.62 -21.76
C HIS A 338 4.72 -12.10 -23.18
N THR A 339 3.96 -11.29 -23.90
CA THR A 339 3.49 -11.61 -25.26
C THR A 339 4.62 -11.56 -26.27
N GLU A 340 5.56 -10.60 -26.16
CA GLU A 340 6.73 -10.49 -27.03
C GLU A 340 7.67 -11.71 -26.96
N SER A 341 7.72 -12.41 -25.82
CA SER A 341 8.56 -13.59 -25.63
C SER A 341 8.06 -14.84 -26.37
N ASN A 342 6.81 -14.85 -26.80
CA ASN A 342 6.13 -16.03 -27.35
C ASN A 342 5.70 -15.91 -28.83
N SER A 343 5.87 -14.75 -29.48
CA SER A 343 5.50 -14.56 -30.87
C SER A 343 6.52 -13.73 -31.65
N GLU A 344 6.86 -14.16 -32.89
CA GLU A 344 7.68 -13.39 -33.85
C GLU A 344 6.91 -12.18 -34.45
N SER A 345 5.66 -11.98 -34.07
CA SER A 345 4.83 -10.85 -34.50
C SER A 345 4.27 -10.13 -33.27
N ALA A 346 4.33 -8.81 -33.28
CA ALA A 346 3.59 -8.00 -32.32
C ALA A 346 2.12 -8.47 -32.26
N PRO A 347 1.49 -8.54 -31.09
CA PRO A 347 0.08 -8.91 -31.03
C PRO A 347 -0.69 -7.98 -31.96
N ASP A 348 -1.42 -8.56 -32.92
CA ASP A 348 -2.38 -7.81 -33.70
C ASP A 348 -3.50 -7.36 -32.74
N LEU A 349 -3.36 -6.15 -32.25
CA LEU A 349 -4.27 -5.57 -31.26
C LEU A 349 -5.59 -5.13 -31.91
N GLY A 350 -5.78 -5.44 -33.21
CA GLY A 350 -7.01 -5.19 -33.97
C GLY A 350 -7.25 -3.71 -34.17
N GLY A 351 -6.87 -3.19 -35.33
CA GLY A 351 -6.92 -1.77 -35.69
C GLY A 351 -8.34 -1.12 -35.80
N ASP A 352 -9.34 -1.68 -35.14
CA ASP A 352 -10.72 -1.19 -35.19
C ASP A 352 -11.31 -0.99 -33.78
N ARG A 353 -10.45 -0.72 -32.79
CA ARG A 353 -10.87 -0.43 -31.42
C ARG A 353 -11.22 1.06 -31.28
N SER A 354 -12.32 1.33 -30.60
CA SER A 354 -12.63 2.69 -30.17
C SER A 354 -11.50 3.20 -29.25
N THR A 355 -10.91 4.35 -29.59
CA THR A 355 -9.79 4.97 -28.83
C THR A 355 -10.26 6.07 -27.89
N GLY A 356 -11.50 6.51 -28.02
CA GLY A 356 -12.05 7.64 -27.26
C GLY A 356 -11.98 7.49 -25.74
N TRP A 357 -12.10 6.28 -25.21
CA TRP A 357 -11.99 5.99 -23.77
C TRP A 357 -10.56 6.16 -23.23
N LEU A 358 -9.54 5.99 -24.07
CA LEU A 358 -8.12 6.23 -23.72
C LEU A 358 -7.84 7.73 -23.51
N ALA A 359 -8.60 8.59 -24.18
CA ALA A 359 -8.47 10.04 -24.10
C ALA A 359 -9.29 10.65 -22.96
N GLN A 360 -10.39 10.02 -22.58
CA GLN A 360 -11.37 10.56 -21.62
C GLN A 360 -11.61 9.65 -20.41
N PRO A 361 -10.57 9.35 -19.61
CA PRO A 361 -10.73 8.53 -18.41
C PRO A 361 -11.57 9.23 -17.35
N GLY A 362 -12.29 8.45 -16.54
CA GLY A 362 -12.88 8.92 -15.30
C GLY A 362 -11.82 9.45 -14.34
N VAL A 363 -12.10 10.53 -13.63
CA VAL A 363 -11.17 11.09 -12.63
C VAL A 363 -11.82 11.04 -11.26
N TYR A 364 -11.17 10.36 -10.32
CA TYR A 364 -11.68 10.22 -8.95
C TYR A 364 -10.77 10.94 -7.96
N LEU A 365 -11.36 11.80 -7.14
CA LEU A 365 -10.64 12.59 -6.15
C LEU A 365 -10.88 12.02 -4.75
N HIS A 366 -9.81 11.92 -3.96
CA HIS A 366 -9.91 11.43 -2.58
C HIS A 366 -10.47 12.48 -1.64
N ASP A 367 -11.56 12.14 -0.94
CA ASP A 367 -12.12 12.86 0.20
C ASP A 367 -11.90 12.05 1.49
N LEU A 368 -11.55 12.74 2.58
CA LEU A 368 -11.25 12.08 3.87
C LEU A 368 -12.48 11.42 4.53
N SER A 369 -13.68 11.87 4.20
CA SER A 369 -14.92 11.39 4.81
C SER A 369 -15.70 10.43 3.90
N ARG A 370 -15.56 10.58 2.57
CA ARG A 370 -16.35 9.88 1.56
C ARG A 370 -15.55 8.89 0.72
N GLY A 371 -14.20 8.83 0.90
CA GLY A 371 -13.33 8.04 0.04
C GLY A 371 -13.12 8.67 -1.34
N PHE A 372 -13.07 7.86 -2.39
CA PHE A 372 -12.92 8.36 -3.74
C PHE A 372 -14.28 8.75 -4.34
N GLN A 373 -14.33 9.93 -4.93
CA GLN A 373 -15.53 10.48 -5.55
C GLN A 373 -15.20 10.97 -6.96
N PRO A 374 -16.09 10.80 -7.93
CA PRO A 374 -15.87 11.32 -9.27
C PRO A 374 -15.65 12.83 -9.23
N ARG A 375 -14.75 13.33 -10.06
CA ARG A 375 -14.55 14.76 -10.27
C ARG A 375 -15.81 15.32 -10.92
N ILE A 376 -16.56 16.12 -10.19
CA ILE A 376 -17.67 16.87 -10.77
C ILE A 376 -17.06 17.99 -11.61
N GLU A 377 -17.22 17.95 -12.92
CA GLU A 377 -16.99 19.11 -13.77
C GLU A 377 -18.05 20.14 -13.43
N VAL A 378 -17.62 21.24 -12.82
CA VAL A 378 -18.48 22.42 -12.69
C VAL A 378 -18.65 22.96 -14.12
N VAL A 379 -19.72 22.61 -14.76
CA VAL A 379 -20.15 23.31 -15.97
C VAL A 379 -20.47 24.70 -15.49
N ASP A 380 -19.52 25.65 -15.71
CA ASP A 380 -19.77 27.06 -15.51
C ASP A 380 -20.88 27.47 -16.48
N CYS A 381 -22.11 27.44 -15.97
CA CYS A 381 -23.17 28.19 -16.57
C CYS A 381 -22.82 29.67 -16.42
N LYS A 382 -22.05 30.19 -17.36
CA LYS A 382 -21.97 31.66 -17.52
C LYS A 382 -23.39 32.17 -17.82
N PRO A 383 -23.86 33.18 -17.06
CA PRO A 383 -25.13 33.81 -17.28
C PRO A 383 -25.23 34.50 -18.65
#